data_568e43e04036ca2228d99c214b958332
#
_entry.id   568e43e04036ca2228d99c214b958332
#
_cell.length_a   1.000
_cell.length_b   1.000
_cell.length_c   1.000
_cell.angle_alpha   90.00
_cell.angle_beta   90.00
_cell.angle_gamma   90.00
#
_symmetry.space_group_name_H-M   'P 1'
#
loop_
_entity.id
_entity.type
_entity.pdbx_description
1 polymer ?
#
loop_
_entity_poly.entity_id
_entity_poly.type
_entity_poly.pdbx_seq_one_letter_code
_entity_poly.pdbx_strand_id
1 'polypeptide(L)'
;PQQVNDAGIEIIFVMSNFYKVIKAAQPNTRINTVVVTNIKETLPPIMRVLFTLAREKKAGFRIEGGLAQGDLWLQDLLQKYPPEARPKVEVGPDDIAMFQYSGGTTGVSKGAVALHRNVVANTLQIKAWMVGLQEGQEVILMAIPLFHVYGMVAGMSFALASCGSLVMIPNARDLKDVLENIHKYRPTFFPGV
;
A
#
# COMPACT_ATOMS: atom_id res chain seq x y z
N PRO A 1 -4.44 -3.99 18.01
CA PRO A 1 -4.52 -5.44 18.26
C PRO A 1 -5.77 -6.09 17.69
N GLN A 2 -6.98 -5.46 17.87
CA GLN A 2 -8.27 -6.06 17.51
C GLN A 2 -8.33 -6.53 16.04
N GLN A 3 -8.11 -5.65 15.06
CA GLN A 3 -8.16 -5.99 13.63
C GLN A 3 -7.15 -7.08 13.25
N VAL A 4 -5.95 -7.00 13.83
CA VAL A 4 -4.88 -7.98 13.61
C VAL A 4 -5.28 -9.37 14.08
N ASN A 5 -5.88 -9.45 15.27
CA ASN A 5 -6.35 -10.72 15.85
C ASN A 5 -7.57 -11.27 15.12
N ASP A 6 -8.50 -10.39 14.77
CA ASP A 6 -9.71 -10.73 14.00
C ASP A 6 -9.37 -11.32 12.62
N ALA A 7 -8.42 -10.72 11.92
CA ALA A 7 -7.93 -11.19 10.63
C ALA A 7 -6.91 -12.34 10.72
N GLY A 8 -6.49 -12.74 11.93
CA GLY A 8 -5.50 -13.80 12.13
C GLY A 8 -4.12 -13.49 11.56
N ILE A 9 -3.72 -12.21 11.57
CA ILE A 9 -2.46 -11.76 10.97
C ILE A 9 -1.26 -12.26 11.78
N GLU A 10 -0.36 -12.99 11.11
CA GLU A 10 0.89 -13.49 11.68
C GLU A 10 2.11 -12.73 11.16
N ILE A 11 2.04 -12.20 9.94
CA ILE A 11 3.13 -11.45 9.30
C ILE A 11 2.64 -10.03 9.05
N ILE A 12 3.44 -9.04 9.43
CA ILE A 12 3.12 -7.64 9.17
C ILE A 12 4.27 -6.92 8.44
N PHE A 13 3.92 -6.20 7.39
CA PHE A 13 4.83 -5.25 6.75
C PHE A 13 4.59 -3.85 7.32
N VAL A 14 5.64 -3.18 7.75
CA VAL A 14 5.50 -1.89 8.42
C VAL A 14 6.59 -0.90 8.01
N MET A 15 6.20 0.36 7.87
CA MET A 15 7.18 1.45 7.75
C MET A 15 7.90 1.66 9.08
N SER A 16 9.19 1.93 9.03
CA SER A 16 10.06 2.05 10.21
C SER A 16 9.61 3.08 11.26
N ASN A 17 8.90 4.14 10.83
CA ASN A 17 8.32 5.14 11.75
C ASN A 17 7.17 4.58 12.60
N PHE A 18 6.53 3.48 12.19
CA PHE A 18 5.49 2.80 12.96
C PHE A 18 5.99 1.55 13.71
N TYR A 19 7.28 1.21 13.57
CA TYR A 19 7.85 0.01 14.16
C TYR A 19 7.60 -0.10 15.67
N LYS A 20 7.84 1.00 16.42
CA LYS A 20 7.60 1.04 17.88
C LYS A 20 6.14 0.74 18.23
N VAL A 21 5.19 1.22 17.43
CA VAL A 21 3.75 0.99 17.64
C VAL A 21 3.42 -0.49 17.46
N ILE A 22 3.98 -1.11 16.42
CA ILE A 22 3.79 -2.55 16.19
C ILE A 22 4.42 -3.38 17.31
N LYS A 23 5.63 -3.07 17.74
CA LYS A 23 6.29 -3.79 18.84
C LYS A 23 5.52 -3.68 20.16
N ALA A 24 4.93 -2.52 20.44
CA ALA A 24 4.07 -2.35 21.61
C ALA A 24 2.76 -3.15 21.53
N ALA A 25 2.23 -3.34 20.32
CA ALA A 25 1.00 -4.11 20.09
C ALA A 25 1.24 -5.62 20.00
N GLN A 26 2.42 -6.04 19.54
CA GLN A 26 2.78 -7.43 19.22
C GLN A 26 2.47 -8.43 20.36
N PRO A 27 2.80 -8.15 21.64
CA PRO A 27 2.53 -9.10 22.73
C PRO A 27 1.05 -9.49 22.89
N ASN A 28 0.13 -8.64 22.40
CA ASN A 28 -1.31 -8.85 22.46
C ASN A 28 -1.90 -9.28 21.10
N THR A 29 -1.07 -9.79 20.19
CA THR A 29 -1.46 -10.19 18.85
C THR A 29 -0.82 -11.52 18.46
N ARG A 30 -1.25 -12.09 17.31
CA ARG A 30 -0.66 -13.28 16.72
C ARG A 30 0.56 -12.97 15.81
N ILE A 31 0.98 -11.72 15.72
CA ILE A 31 2.13 -11.34 14.88
C ILE A 31 3.38 -12.04 15.39
N ASN A 32 3.94 -12.92 14.58
CA ASN A 32 5.21 -13.60 14.84
C ASN A 32 6.36 -13.05 13.99
N THR A 33 6.05 -12.40 12.85
CA THR A 33 7.04 -11.87 11.93
C THR A 33 6.74 -10.41 11.59
N VAL A 34 7.71 -9.53 11.83
CA VAL A 34 7.63 -8.12 11.47
C VAL A 34 8.65 -7.83 10.36
N VAL A 35 8.15 -7.44 9.19
CA VAL A 35 8.99 -7.02 8.06
C VAL A 35 8.97 -5.50 7.97
N VAL A 36 10.13 -4.90 8.11
CA VAL A 36 10.28 -3.44 8.20
C VAL A 36 10.84 -2.88 6.90
N THR A 37 10.26 -1.78 6.43
CA THR A 37 10.79 -0.99 5.31
C THR A 37 10.99 0.47 5.72
N ASN A 38 11.81 1.21 4.97
CA ASN A 38 12.05 2.62 5.21
C ASN A 38 11.88 3.40 3.89
N ILE A 39 11.27 4.57 3.96
CA ILE A 39 11.05 5.41 2.79
C ILE A 39 12.34 5.75 2.04
N LYS A 40 13.47 5.82 2.73
CA LYS A 40 14.78 6.09 2.11
C LYS A 40 15.21 5.03 1.09
N GLU A 41 14.67 3.82 1.21
CA GLU A 41 15.03 2.69 0.34
C GLU A 41 14.58 2.91 -1.11
N THR A 42 13.54 3.73 -1.30
CA THR A 42 13.00 4.10 -2.62
C THR A 42 13.62 5.39 -3.19
N LEU A 43 14.45 6.09 -2.40
CA LEU A 43 15.07 7.33 -2.81
C LEU A 43 16.33 7.10 -3.67
N PRO A 44 16.60 7.97 -4.67
CA PRO A 44 17.89 7.99 -5.37
C PRO A 44 19.07 8.09 -4.39
N PRO A 45 20.26 7.57 -4.74
CA PRO A 45 21.39 7.45 -3.79
C PRO A 45 21.73 8.75 -3.05
N ILE A 46 21.80 9.87 -3.76
CA ILE A 46 22.12 11.18 -3.16
C ILE A 46 21.02 11.59 -2.18
N MET A 47 19.76 11.48 -2.59
CA MET A 47 18.61 11.82 -1.74
C MET A 47 18.51 10.90 -0.52
N ARG A 48 18.90 9.63 -0.65
CA ARG A 48 18.96 8.67 0.45
C ARG A 48 19.96 9.13 1.53
N VAL A 49 21.16 9.55 1.12
CA VAL A 49 22.16 10.08 2.04
C VAL A 49 21.66 11.35 2.73
N LEU A 50 21.15 12.31 1.96
CA LEU A 50 20.59 13.56 2.50
C LEU A 50 19.45 13.31 3.48
N PHE A 51 18.53 12.42 3.14
CA PHE A 51 17.43 12.04 4.03
C PHE A 51 17.96 11.41 5.33
N THR A 52 18.91 10.49 5.23
CA THR A 52 19.50 9.80 6.39
C THR A 52 20.15 10.78 7.35
N LEU A 53 20.88 11.77 6.84
CA LEU A 53 21.59 12.75 7.66
C LEU A 53 20.66 13.83 8.25
N ALA A 54 19.72 14.35 7.44
CA ALA A 54 18.94 15.54 7.78
C ALA A 54 17.54 15.26 8.33
N ARG A 55 16.90 14.18 7.91
CA ARG A 55 15.45 13.99 8.15
C ARG A 55 15.08 12.66 8.81
N GLU A 56 15.81 11.58 8.61
CA GLU A 56 15.43 10.25 9.07
C GLU A 56 15.11 10.20 10.57
N LYS A 57 16.00 10.76 11.41
CA LYS A 57 15.77 10.82 12.87
C LYS A 57 14.62 11.76 13.23
N LYS A 58 14.61 12.96 12.66
CA LYS A 58 13.59 13.99 12.95
C LYS A 58 12.18 13.56 12.53
N ALA A 59 12.06 12.82 11.45
CA ALA A 59 10.80 12.30 10.94
C ALA A 59 10.39 10.94 11.55
N GLY A 60 11.15 10.44 12.54
CA GLY A 60 10.83 9.22 13.26
C GLY A 60 11.11 7.92 12.52
N PHE A 61 11.79 7.96 11.36
CA PHE A 61 12.08 6.77 10.56
C PHE A 61 13.30 5.98 11.05
N ARG A 62 14.13 6.59 11.91
CA ARG A 62 15.29 5.90 12.46
C ARG A 62 14.89 5.01 13.62
N ILE A 63 15.20 3.73 13.50
CA ILE A 63 15.04 2.76 14.59
C ILE A 63 16.35 2.78 15.39
N GLU A 64 16.27 3.30 16.62
CA GLU A 64 17.40 3.32 17.54
C GLU A 64 17.62 1.91 18.12
N GLY A 65 18.86 1.42 18.09
CA GLY A 65 19.20 0.07 18.55
C GLY A 65 18.98 -1.05 17.53
N GLY A 66 18.48 -0.72 16.32
CA GLY A 66 18.19 -1.71 15.28
C GLY A 66 16.88 -2.45 15.48
N LEU A 67 16.66 -3.49 14.69
CA LEU A 67 15.49 -4.36 14.81
C LEU A 67 15.63 -5.33 15.98
N ALA A 68 14.52 -5.71 16.58
CA ALA A 68 14.49 -6.78 17.56
C ALA A 68 14.83 -8.12 16.90
N GLN A 69 15.31 -9.07 17.70
CA GLN A 69 15.63 -10.39 17.20
C GLN A 69 14.41 -11.06 16.54
N GLY A 70 14.60 -11.58 15.34
CA GLY A 70 13.56 -12.21 14.53
C GLY A 70 12.80 -11.27 13.59
N ASP A 71 12.89 -9.95 13.76
CA ASP A 71 12.34 -8.98 12.82
C ASP A 71 13.28 -8.81 11.61
N LEU A 72 12.72 -8.50 10.45
CA LEU A 72 13.44 -8.55 9.18
C LEU A 72 13.36 -7.20 8.43
N TRP A 73 14.45 -6.83 7.74
CA TRP A 73 14.37 -5.75 6.76
C TRP A 73 13.83 -6.27 5.43
N LEU A 74 12.88 -5.55 4.83
CA LEU A 74 12.35 -5.90 3.51
C LEU A 74 13.45 -5.98 2.44
N GLN A 75 14.43 -5.07 2.49
CA GLN A 75 15.52 -5.05 1.51
C GLN A 75 16.41 -6.28 1.60
N ASP A 76 16.66 -6.79 2.82
CA ASP A 76 17.44 -8.03 2.99
C ASP A 76 16.69 -9.22 2.40
N LEU A 77 15.35 -9.27 2.57
CA LEU A 77 14.52 -10.29 1.95
C LEU A 77 14.55 -10.21 0.43
N LEU A 78 14.42 -9.00 -0.15
CA LEU A 78 14.46 -8.81 -1.60
C LEU A 78 15.83 -9.16 -2.22
N GLN A 79 16.91 -8.97 -1.48
CA GLN A 79 18.26 -9.41 -1.90
C GLN A 79 18.43 -10.92 -1.79
N LYS A 80 17.87 -11.53 -0.74
CA LYS A 80 17.98 -12.96 -0.47
C LYS A 80 17.16 -13.81 -1.43
N TYR A 81 15.99 -13.32 -1.84
CA TYR A 81 15.06 -14.07 -2.69
C TYR A 81 14.95 -13.40 -4.07
N PRO A 82 15.64 -13.91 -5.08
CA PRO A 82 15.55 -13.38 -6.44
C PRO A 82 14.17 -13.65 -7.05
N PRO A 83 13.81 -12.95 -8.14
CA PRO A 83 12.49 -13.08 -8.78
C PRO A 83 12.11 -14.51 -9.20
N GLU A 84 13.11 -15.36 -9.46
CA GLU A 84 12.95 -16.77 -9.86
C GLU A 84 12.52 -17.65 -8.68
N ALA A 85 12.76 -17.22 -7.45
CA ALA A 85 12.40 -17.94 -6.22
C ALA A 85 10.91 -17.83 -5.86
N ARG A 86 10.05 -17.53 -6.84
CA ARG A 86 8.60 -17.42 -6.62
C ARG A 86 8.01 -18.78 -6.27
N PRO A 87 7.23 -18.88 -5.18
CA PRO A 87 6.47 -20.09 -4.89
C PRO A 87 5.42 -20.33 -5.99
N LYS A 88 5.22 -21.59 -6.35
CA LYS A 88 4.12 -21.99 -7.24
C LYS A 88 2.85 -22.09 -6.39
N VAL A 89 2.11 -21.00 -6.32
CA VAL A 89 0.82 -20.94 -5.62
C VAL A 89 -0.26 -20.74 -6.66
N GLU A 90 -1.26 -21.60 -6.65
CA GLU A 90 -2.49 -21.42 -7.43
C GLU A 90 -3.45 -20.60 -6.59
N VAL A 91 -3.91 -19.47 -7.15
CA VAL A 91 -4.90 -18.59 -6.53
C VAL A 91 -6.18 -18.68 -7.33
N GLY A 92 -7.23 -19.19 -6.69
CA GLY A 92 -8.54 -19.33 -7.28
C GLY A 92 -9.42 -18.07 -7.11
N PRO A 93 -10.49 -17.97 -7.90
CA PRO A 93 -11.40 -16.83 -7.80
C PRO A 93 -12.13 -16.73 -6.47
N ASP A 94 -12.28 -17.84 -5.76
CA ASP A 94 -12.97 -17.94 -4.48
C ASP A 94 -12.04 -17.80 -3.27
N ASP A 95 -10.73 -17.66 -3.49
CA ASP A 95 -9.79 -17.38 -2.43
C ASP A 95 -9.97 -15.95 -1.90
N ILE A 96 -9.66 -15.77 -0.62
CA ILE A 96 -9.73 -14.47 0.04
C ILE A 96 -8.61 -13.58 -0.52
N ALA A 97 -8.99 -12.46 -1.12
CA ALA A 97 -8.05 -11.46 -1.58
C ALA A 97 -7.64 -10.49 -0.46
N MET A 98 -8.62 -10.06 0.34
CA MET A 98 -8.37 -9.08 1.40
C MET A 98 -9.51 -9.00 2.42
N PHE A 99 -9.17 -8.42 3.57
CA PHE A 99 -10.13 -7.92 4.56
C PHE A 99 -10.13 -6.39 4.52
N GLN A 100 -11.27 -5.80 4.20
CA GLN A 100 -11.44 -4.34 4.24
C GLN A 100 -12.16 -3.95 5.53
N TYR A 101 -11.44 -3.31 6.45
CA TYR A 101 -12.01 -2.84 7.69
C TYR A 101 -12.69 -1.49 7.54
N SER A 102 -13.94 -1.40 7.96
CA SER A 102 -14.67 -0.13 8.07
C SER A 102 -14.59 0.42 9.48
N GLY A 103 -14.53 1.74 9.62
CA GLY A 103 -14.78 2.41 10.90
C GLY A 103 -16.27 2.28 11.24
N GLY A 104 -16.63 1.25 12.01
CA GLY A 104 -18.02 1.00 12.35
C GLY A 104 -18.62 2.14 13.16
N THR A 105 -19.82 2.57 12.80
CA THR A 105 -20.64 3.52 13.61
C THR A 105 -20.99 2.96 14.99
N THR A 106 -20.82 1.65 15.20
CA THR A 106 -21.11 0.91 16.44
C THR A 106 -19.90 0.67 17.33
N GLY A 107 -18.75 1.31 17.05
CA GLY A 107 -17.53 1.24 17.87
C GLY A 107 -16.63 0.03 17.61
N VAL A 108 -17.13 -1.08 17.06
CA VAL A 108 -16.32 -2.25 16.71
C VAL A 108 -16.09 -2.25 15.20
N SER A 109 -14.82 -2.17 14.79
CA SER A 109 -14.43 -2.25 13.38
C SER A 109 -14.76 -3.65 12.84
N LYS A 110 -15.42 -3.72 11.69
CA LYS A 110 -15.80 -4.97 11.02
C LYS A 110 -14.98 -5.13 9.73
N GLY A 111 -14.41 -6.31 9.53
CA GLY A 111 -13.69 -6.67 8.32
C GLY A 111 -14.62 -7.30 7.29
N ALA A 112 -14.86 -6.61 6.19
CA ALA A 112 -15.55 -7.19 5.04
C ALA A 112 -14.57 -8.09 4.28
N VAL A 113 -14.97 -9.34 4.03
CA VAL A 113 -14.18 -10.30 3.24
C VAL A 113 -14.40 -10.03 1.77
N ALA A 114 -13.33 -9.77 1.03
CA ALA A 114 -13.36 -9.69 -0.43
C ALA A 114 -12.59 -10.85 -1.03
N LEU A 115 -13.23 -11.58 -1.96
CA LEU A 115 -12.60 -12.65 -2.73
C LEU A 115 -11.92 -12.06 -3.98
N HIS A 116 -10.97 -12.80 -4.55
CA HIS A 116 -10.31 -12.39 -5.80
C HIS A 116 -11.32 -12.06 -6.90
N ARG A 117 -12.37 -12.88 -7.09
CA ARG A 117 -13.43 -12.60 -8.05
C ARG A 117 -14.16 -11.27 -7.81
N ASN A 118 -14.33 -10.84 -6.55
CA ASN A 118 -15.01 -9.57 -6.25
C ASN A 118 -14.18 -8.38 -6.71
N VAL A 119 -12.87 -8.41 -6.41
CA VAL A 119 -11.94 -7.34 -6.81
C VAL A 119 -11.84 -7.26 -8.32
N VAL A 120 -11.64 -8.41 -9.00
CA VAL A 120 -11.54 -8.48 -10.46
C VAL A 120 -12.84 -8.03 -11.13
N ALA A 121 -14.00 -8.56 -10.70
CA ALA A 121 -15.29 -8.18 -11.27
C ALA A 121 -15.55 -6.69 -11.16
N ASN A 122 -15.32 -6.09 -9.98
CA ASN A 122 -15.53 -4.66 -9.77
C ASN A 122 -14.56 -3.81 -10.63
N THR A 123 -13.31 -4.24 -10.75
CA THR A 123 -12.33 -3.59 -11.61
C THR A 123 -12.76 -3.61 -13.08
N LEU A 124 -13.24 -4.77 -13.57
CA LEU A 124 -13.73 -4.91 -14.94
C LEU A 124 -15.02 -4.14 -15.18
N GLN A 125 -15.91 -4.03 -14.19
CA GLN A 125 -17.10 -3.19 -14.25
C GLN A 125 -16.73 -1.72 -14.43
N ILE A 126 -15.75 -1.21 -13.65
CA ILE A 126 -15.26 0.17 -13.80
C ILE A 126 -14.68 0.35 -15.20
N LYS A 127 -13.83 -0.58 -15.67
CA LYS A 127 -13.25 -0.52 -17.01
C LYS A 127 -14.32 -0.48 -18.11
N ALA A 128 -15.35 -1.33 -18.01
CA ALA A 128 -16.44 -1.37 -18.97
C ALA A 128 -17.31 -0.09 -18.95
N TRP A 129 -17.39 0.58 -17.80
CA TRP A 129 -18.13 1.83 -17.65
C TRP A 129 -17.42 3.04 -18.26
N MET A 130 -16.09 2.98 -18.39
CA MET A 130 -15.26 4.06 -18.94
C MET A 130 -15.29 4.06 -20.45
N VAL A 131 -16.17 4.89 -21.02
CA VAL A 131 -16.30 5.05 -22.48
C VAL A 131 -15.08 5.78 -23.04
N GLY A 132 -14.50 5.26 -24.12
CA GLY A 132 -13.34 5.88 -24.80
C GLY A 132 -11.99 5.57 -24.17
N LEU A 133 -11.94 4.67 -23.21
CA LEU A 133 -10.70 4.22 -22.58
C LEU A 133 -9.72 3.65 -23.63
N GLN A 134 -8.46 4.09 -23.56
CA GLN A 134 -7.38 3.61 -24.43
C GLN A 134 -6.35 2.86 -23.59
N GLU A 135 -6.29 1.54 -23.75
CA GLU A 135 -5.34 0.71 -23.01
C GLU A 135 -3.89 1.17 -23.23
N GLY A 136 -3.13 1.26 -22.16
CA GLY A 136 -1.74 1.70 -22.16
C GLY A 136 -1.53 3.21 -22.27
N GLN A 137 -2.59 4.00 -22.46
CA GLN A 137 -2.49 5.45 -22.61
C GLN A 137 -3.08 6.24 -21.44
N GLU A 138 -3.85 5.55 -20.57
CA GLU A 138 -4.50 6.22 -19.45
C GLU A 138 -3.51 6.65 -18.37
N VAL A 139 -3.70 7.85 -17.85
CA VAL A 139 -2.96 8.40 -16.73
C VAL A 139 -3.93 8.71 -15.60
N ILE A 140 -3.82 7.94 -14.52
CA ILE A 140 -4.71 8.03 -13.37
C ILE A 140 -4.02 8.85 -12.28
N LEU A 141 -4.57 10.01 -11.91
CA LEU A 141 -4.10 10.80 -10.77
C LEU A 141 -4.75 10.28 -9.49
N MET A 142 -3.94 9.77 -8.57
CA MET A 142 -4.43 9.16 -7.34
C MET A 142 -4.12 10.05 -6.14
N ALA A 143 -5.11 10.83 -5.71
CA ALA A 143 -5.08 11.61 -4.47
C ALA A 143 -5.82 10.92 -3.31
N ILE A 144 -6.51 9.81 -3.60
CA ILE A 144 -7.17 8.99 -2.58
C ILE A 144 -6.17 7.94 -2.08
N PRO A 145 -6.04 7.73 -0.75
CA PRO A 145 -5.13 6.73 -0.21
C PRO A 145 -5.45 5.31 -0.72
N LEU A 146 -4.43 4.56 -1.10
CA LEU A 146 -4.59 3.18 -1.61
C LEU A 146 -5.13 2.19 -0.58
N PHE A 147 -5.02 2.48 0.73
CA PHE A 147 -5.64 1.67 1.77
C PHE A 147 -7.16 1.85 1.85
N HIS A 148 -7.72 2.88 1.22
CA HIS A 148 -9.15 3.02 1.05
C HIS A 148 -9.60 2.16 -0.14
N VAL A 149 -10.69 1.38 0.00
CA VAL A 149 -11.18 0.47 -1.05
C VAL A 149 -11.41 1.17 -2.39
N TYR A 150 -11.92 2.40 -2.36
CA TYR A 150 -12.11 3.21 -3.57
C TYR A 150 -10.77 3.51 -4.26
N GLY A 151 -9.76 3.95 -3.53
CA GLY A 151 -8.43 4.19 -4.08
C GLY A 151 -7.78 2.91 -4.61
N MET A 152 -7.95 1.79 -3.91
CA MET A 152 -7.40 0.51 -4.32
C MET A 152 -8.08 -0.02 -5.59
N VAL A 153 -9.40 -0.02 -5.68
CA VAL A 153 -10.13 -0.61 -6.81
C VAL A 153 -10.26 0.36 -7.97
N ALA A 154 -10.81 1.57 -7.76
CA ALA A 154 -11.02 2.56 -8.82
C ALA A 154 -9.74 3.29 -9.26
N GLY A 155 -8.67 3.20 -8.47
CA GLY A 155 -7.36 3.75 -8.82
C GLY A 155 -6.39 2.67 -9.23
N MET A 156 -5.81 1.95 -8.27
CA MET A 156 -4.73 1.01 -8.51
C MET A 156 -5.15 -0.16 -9.41
N SER A 157 -6.24 -0.87 -9.06
CA SER A 157 -6.67 -2.04 -9.85
C SER A 157 -7.14 -1.64 -11.24
N PHE A 158 -7.83 -0.49 -11.36
CA PHE A 158 -8.21 0.06 -12.66
C PHE A 158 -7.00 0.44 -13.52
N ALA A 159 -5.98 1.10 -12.93
CA ALA A 159 -4.75 1.42 -13.64
C ALA A 159 -4.06 0.16 -14.18
N LEU A 160 -3.96 -0.90 -13.36
CA LEU A 160 -3.40 -2.19 -13.78
C LEU A 160 -4.21 -2.83 -14.91
N ALA A 161 -5.55 -2.85 -14.79
CA ALA A 161 -6.43 -3.46 -15.78
C ALA A 161 -6.49 -2.71 -17.12
N SER A 162 -6.19 -1.41 -17.11
CA SER A 162 -6.10 -0.57 -18.31
C SER A 162 -4.68 -0.44 -18.86
N CYS A 163 -3.69 -1.11 -18.25
CA CYS A 163 -2.26 -0.92 -18.54
C CYS A 163 -1.84 0.55 -18.44
N GLY A 164 -2.53 1.33 -17.60
CA GLY A 164 -2.34 2.77 -17.45
C GLY A 164 -1.22 3.14 -16.48
N SER A 165 -0.85 4.41 -16.48
CA SER A 165 0.09 4.99 -15.53
C SER A 165 -0.63 5.49 -14.28
N LEU A 166 -0.05 5.27 -13.10
CA LEU A 166 -0.59 5.76 -11.83
C LEU A 166 0.31 6.87 -11.28
N VAL A 167 -0.23 8.09 -11.19
CA VAL A 167 0.45 9.23 -10.57
C VAL A 167 -0.08 9.38 -9.14
N MET A 168 0.76 9.05 -8.17
CA MET A 168 0.36 9.05 -6.75
C MET A 168 0.65 10.40 -6.10
N ILE A 169 -0.36 10.98 -5.45
CA ILE A 169 -0.26 12.21 -4.66
C ILE A 169 -0.18 11.84 -3.17
N PRO A 170 0.96 12.05 -2.52
CA PRO A 170 1.14 11.66 -1.11
C PRO A 170 0.25 12.42 -0.14
N ASN A 171 -0.09 13.67 -0.46
CA ASN A 171 -0.92 14.53 0.37
C ASN A 171 -1.95 15.29 -0.47
N ALA A 172 -3.16 14.77 -0.54
CA ALA A 172 -4.27 15.38 -1.29
C ALA A 172 -4.68 16.78 -0.80
N ARG A 173 -4.25 17.19 0.41
CA ARG A 173 -4.51 18.53 0.96
C ARG A 173 -3.53 19.57 0.46
N ASP A 174 -2.42 19.16 -0.11
CA ASP A 174 -1.49 20.06 -0.79
C ASP A 174 -1.99 20.32 -2.22
N LEU A 175 -2.89 21.28 -2.34
CA LEU A 175 -3.51 21.62 -3.61
C LEU A 175 -2.48 22.10 -4.64
N LYS A 176 -1.37 22.69 -4.20
CA LYS A 176 -0.30 23.11 -5.10
C LYS A 176 0.34 21.89 -5.77
N ASP A 177 0.72 20.87 -4.98
CA ASP A 177 1.29 19.62 -5.50
C ASP A 177 0.28 18.92 -6.43
N VAL A 178 -1.00 18.87 -6.06
CA VAL A 178 -2.06 18.31 -6.92
C VAL A 178 -2.11 19.02 -8.27
N LEU A 179 -2.17 20.35 -8.29
CA LEU A 179 -2.27 21.15 -9.52
C LEU A 179 -1.00 21.04 -10.38
N GLU A 180 0.18 21.04 -9.78
CA GLU A 180 1.45 20.84 -10.48
C GLU A 180 1.49 19.45 -11.15
N ASN A 181 1.02 18.40 -10.48
CA ASN A 181 0.96 17.06 -11.05
C ASN A 181 -0.11 16.93 -12.15
N ILE A 182 -1.26 17.60 -12.03
CA ILE A 182 -2.25 17.69 -13.10
C ILE A 182 -1.64 18.35 -14.35
N HIS A 183 -0.96 19.47 -14.17
CA HIS A 183 -0.32 20.19 -15.28
C HIS A 183 0.78 19.34 -15.94
N LYS A 184 1.60 18.69 -15.12
CA LYS A 184 2.78 17.92 -15.59
C LYS A 184 2.41 16.63 -16.30
N TYR A 185 1.49 15.84 -15.71
CA TYR A 185 1.18 14.50 -16.19
C TYR A 185 -0.11 14.43 -17.03
N ARG A 186 -0.92 15.48 -17.03
CA ARG A 186 -2.17 15.57 -17.81
C ARG A 186 -3.04 14.33 -17.65
N PRO A 187 -3.46 13.99 -16.42
CA PRO A 187 -4.21 12.79 -16.17
C PRO A 187 -5.50 12.73 -16.99
N THR A 188 -5.82 11.54 -17.49
CA THR A 188 -7.07 11.27 -18.22
C THR A 188 -8.18 10.84 -17.26
N PHE A 189 -7.81 10.38 -16.07
CA PHE A 189 -8.73 9.96 -15.02
C PHE A 189 -8.28 10.45 -13.63
N PHE A 190 -9.20 11.10 -12.91
CA PHE A 190 -8.95 11.59 -11.56
C PHE A 190 -10.13 11.22 -10.65
N PRO A 191 -10.06 10.09 -9.90
CA PRO A 191 -11.08 9.75 -8.93
C PRO A 191 -11.06 10.74 -7.76
N GLY A 192 -12.21 11.33 -7.47
CA GLY A 192 -12.39 12.30 -6.40
C GLY A 192 -13.51 11.92 -5.44
N VAL A 193 -13.53 12.56 -4.26
CA VAL A 193 -14.60 12.51 -3.25
C VAL A 193 -15.01 13.89 -2.85
#